data_58ead5639e624e0ec602d7f3c2e5cd9f
#
_entry.id   58ead5639e624e0ec602d7f3c2e5cd9f
#
_cell.length_a   1.000
_cell.length_b   1.000
_cell.length_c   1.000
_cell.angle_alpha   90.00
_cell.angle_beta   90.00
_cell.angle_gamma   90.00
#
_symmetry.space_group_name_H-M   'P 1'
#
loop_
_entity.id
_entity.type
_entity.pdbx_description
1 polymer ?
#
loop_
_entity_poly.entity_id
_entity_poly.type
_entity_poly.pdbx_seq_one_letter_code
_entity_poly.pdbx_strand_id
1 'polypeptide(L)'
;SALKDDPSHTAEVLAAAVESGGYEGLFLDLAELSSAQKKDFTALAEALRAELGEDRLLYLMVEAPVWQGAAYNGYDYAALSEPADKLVVRVADYGDVSEDFPIAPLAPLEEVYYALAELADQVDSDCLSLLLTTTGSAWTDGRHTGQASAAEIEQLLSASQTKDYYTDRYACAYLT
;
A
#
# COMPACT_ATOMS: atom_id res chain seq x y z
N SER A 1 18.03 12.46 5.72
CA SER A 1 16.62 12.09 5.60
C SER A 1 16.13 11.76 6.99
N ALA A 2 14.92 12.14 7.35
CA ALA A 2 14.36 11.92 8.69
C ALA A 2 14.46 10.48 9.21
N LEU A 3 14.49 9.50 8.32
CA LEU A 3 14.73 8.08 8.65
C LEU A 3 16.16 7.75 9.08
N LYS A 4 17.16 8.54 8.62
CA LYS A 4 18.58 8.22 8.90
C LYS A 4 19.15 8.94 10.10
N ASP A 5 18.58 10.09 10.45
CA ASP A 5 19.28 11.01 11.33
C ASP A 5 19.00 10.75 12.83
N ASP A 6 17.80 10.38 13.22
CA ASP A 6 17.45 9.96 14.59
C ASP A 6 16.02 9.38 14.66
N PRO A 7 15.85 8.05 14.58
CA PRO A 7 14.53 7.42 14.70
C PRO A 7 13.84 7.74 16.03
N SER A 8 14.60 7.80 17.13
CA SER A 8 14.05 8.06 18.46
C SER A 8 13.49 9.48 18.57
N HIS A 9 14.24 10.48 18.11
CA HIS A 9 13.75 11.85 18.12
C HIS A 9 12.51 12.03 17.19
N THR A 10 12.51 11.36 16.04
CA THR A 10 11.33 11.37 15.14
C THR A 10 10.12 10.76 15.83
N ALA A 11 10.31 9.65 16.54
CA ALA A 11 9.23 8.99 17.29
C ALA A 11 8.69 9.86 18.42
N GLU A 12 9.56 10.51 19.21
CA GLU A 12 9.15 11.48 20.25
C GLU A 12 8.28 12.59 19.69
N VAL A 13 8.70 13.21 18.57
CA VAL A 13 7.95 14.31 17.96
C VAL A 13 6.58 13.86 17.45
N LEU A 14 6.49 12.69 16.82
CA LEU A 14 5.24 12.15 16.31
C LEU A 14 4.30 11.74 17.46
N ALA A 15 4.82 11.07 18.49
CA ALA A 15 4.04 10.71 19.67
C ALA A 15 3.50 11.93 20.42
N ALA A 16 4.32 12.98 20.58
CA ALA A 16 3.88 14.24 21.17
C ALA A 16 2.77 14.92 20.34
N ALA A 17 2.82 14.80 19.00
CA ALA A 17 1.76 15.30 18.13
C ALA A 17 0.45 14.50 18.29
N VAL A 18 0.52 13.18 18.44
CA VAL A 18 -0.63 12.31 18.72
C VAL A 18 -1.27 12.70 20.05
N GLU A 19 -0.46 12.86 21.10
CA GLU A 19 -0.93 13.23 22.44
C GLU A 19 -1.57 14.62 22.46
N SER A 20 -0.88 15.63 21.93
CA SER A 20 -1.36 17.01 21.92
C SER A 20 -2.60 17.22 21.06
N GLY A 21 -2.74 16.42 19.98
CA GLY A 21 -3.91 16.41 19.10
C GLY A 21 -5.09 15.63 19.66
N GLY A 22 -4.90 14.86 20.73
CA GLY A 22 -5.92 13.96 21.28
C GLY A 22 -6.31 12.83 20.35
N TYR A 23 -5.38 12.40 19.48
CA TYR A 23 -5.62 11.30 18.53
C TYR A 23 -5.52 9.94 19.18
N GLU A 24 -6.26 8.96 18.66
CA GLU A 24 -6.25 7.58 19.15
C GLU A 24 -5.00 6.80 18.75
N GLY A 25 -4.24 7.30 17.77
CA GLY A 25 -3.03 6.64 17.27
C GLY A 25 -2.40 7.34 16.09
N LEU A 26 -1.47 6.65 15.45
CA LEU A 26 -0.69 7.11 14.32
C LEU A 26 -0.83 6.12 13.14
N PHE A 27 -1.08 6.66 11.95
CA PHE A 27 -0.92 5.94 10.70
C PHE A 27 0.29 6.50 9.95
N LEU A 28 1.35 5.70 9.83
CA LEU A 28 2.58 6.08 9.17
C LEU A 28 2.65 5.50 7.76
N ASP A 29 2.69 6.37 6.76
CA ASP A 29 2.84 6.01 5.35
C ASP A 29 4.21 6.48 4.83
N LEU A 30 5.12 5.53 4.61
CA LEU A 30 6.41 5.73 3.97
C LEU A 30 6.50 4.81 2.77
N ALA A 31 6.21 5.38 1.60
CA ALA A 31 6.15 4.64 0.34
C ALA A 31 7.54 4.39 -0.26
N GLU A 32 7.62 3.37 -1.12
CA GLU A 32 8.73 3.12 -2.04
C GLU A 32 10.11 2.95 -1.35
N LEU A 33 10.12 2.38 -0.16
CA LEU A 33 11.37 2.19 0.58
C LEU A 33 12.27 1.15 -0.09
N SER A 34 13.54 1.50 -0.23
CA SER A 34 14.58 0.59 -0.72
C SER A 34 15.16 -0.28 0.41
N SER A 35 15.85 -1.35 0.06
CA SER A 35 16.52 -2.23 1.01
C SER A 35 17.50 -1.50 1.94
N ALA A 36 18.08 -0.37 1.50
CA ALA A 36 18.96 0.46 2.32
C ALA A 36 18.25 1.14 3.50
N GLN A 37 16.91 1.29 3.40
CA GLN A 37 16.08 1.95 4.41
C GLN A 37 15.37 0.97 5.35
N LYS A 38 15.45 -0.34 5.06
CA LYS A 38 14.74 -1.39 5.79
C LYS A 38 14.99 -1.32 7.30
N LYS A 39 16.26 -1.26 7.71
CA LYS A 39 16.63 -1.22 9.13
C LYS A 39 16.20 0.07 9.82
N ASP A 40 16.33 1.19 9.11
CA ASP A 40 15.96 2.50 9.64
C ASP A 40 14.44 2.60 9.86
N PHE A 41 13.65 2.01 8.94
CA PHE A 41 12.20 1.97 9.08
C PHE A 41 11.74 1.05 10.22
N THR A 42 12.34 -0.13 10.36
CA THR A 42 12.06 -1.02 11.49
C THR A 42 12.39 -0.34 12.83
N ALA A 43 13.56 0.30 12.93
CA ALA A 43 13.96 1.02 14.14
C ALA A 43 13.00 2.19 14.47
N LEU A 44 12.49 2.90 13.46
CA LEU A 44 11.49 3.95 13.68
C LEU A 44 10.16 3.36 14.18
N ALA A 45 9.70 2.24 13.64
CA ALA A 45 8.47 1.58 14.07
C ALA A 45 8.57 1.11 15.54
N GLU A 46 9.70 0.52 15.94
CA GLU A 46 9.97 0.11 17.31
C GLU A 46 9.99 1.32 18.27
N ALA A 47 10.69 2.40 17.88
CA ALA A 47 10.73 3.63 18.65
C ALA A 47 9.34 4.28 18.80
N LEU A 48 8.53 4.29 17.74
CA LEU A 48 7.15 4.79 17.77
C LEU A 48 6.28 3.99 18.73
N ARG A 49 6.38 2.66 18.74
CA ARG A 49 5.64 1.84 19.72
C ARG A 49 6.07 2.16 21.14
N ALA A 50 7.38 2.32 21.38
CA ALA A 50 7.89 2.65 22.71
C ALA A 50 7.35 4.00 23.22
N GLU A 51 7.27 5.02 22.36
CA GLU A 51 6.77 6.36 22.70
C GLU A 51 5.24 6.44 22.80
N LEU A 52 4.51 5.74 21.92
CA LEU A 52 3.04 5.70 21.93
C LEU A 52 2.47 4.87 23.07
N GLY A 53 3.21 3.87 23.55
CA GLY A 53 2.72 2.89 24.52
C GLY A 53 1.69 1.93 23.91
N GLU A 54 1.08 1.10 24.75
CA GLU A 54 0.09 0.08 24.33
C GLU A 54 -1.32 0.64 24.12
N ASP A 55 -1.61 1.82 24.68
CA ASP A 55 -2.94 2.42 24.64
C ASP A 55 -3.25 3.18 23.34
N ARG A 56 -2.24 3.38 22.50
CA ARG A 56 -2.37 4.11 21.22
C ARG A 56 -2.15 3.17 20.04
N LEU A 57 -2.95 3.36 18.99
CA LEU A 57 -2.84 2.56 17.76
C LEU A 57 -1.62 2.99 16.93
N LEU A 58 -0.90 2.02 16.40
CA LEU A 58 0.16 2.23 15.42
C LEU A 58 -0.14 1.40 14.17
N TYR A 59 -0.49 2.08 13.08
CA TYR A 59 -0.69 1.48 11.77
C TYR A 59 0.46 1.86 10.83
N LEU A 60 1.02 0.89 10.16
CA LEU A 60 2.13 1.08 9.22
C LEU A 60 1.67 0.73 7.81
N MET A 61 1.81 1.68 6.87
CA MET A 61 1.68 1.37 5.45
C MET A 61 2.92 0.64 4.96
N VAL A 62 2.71 -0.43 4.22
CA VAL A 62 3.78 -1.18 3.55
C VAL A 62 3.39 -1.45 2.10
N GLU A 63 4.40 -1.49 1.22
CA GLU A 63 4.16 -1.93 -0.15
C GLU A 63 4.01 -3.45 -0.21
N ALA A 64 3.15 -3.92 -1.09
CA ALA A 64 2.94 -5.34 -1.30
C ALA A 64 4.19 -6.02 -1.89
N PRO A 65 4.53 -7.25 -1.49
CA PRO A 65 5.44 -8.06 -2.27
C PRO A 65 4.84 -8.31 -3.66
N VAL A 66 5.66 -8.23 -4.71
CA VAL A 66 5.21 -8.41 -6.10
C VAL A 66 5.88 -9.61 -6.73
N TRP A 67 5.13 -10.34 -7.55
CA TRP A 67 5.67 -11.45 -8.31
C TRP A 67 6.51 -10.96 -9.49
N GLN A 68 6.04 -9.90 -10.17
CA GLN A 68 6.70 -9.36 -11.36
C GLN A 68 6.91 -7.86 -11.20
N GLY A 69 8.02 -7.36 -11.74
CA GLY A 69 8.36 -5.95 -11.76
C GLY A 69 9.24 -5.48 -10.60
N ALA A 70 9.26 -4.19 -10.36
CA ALA A 70 10.10 -3.59 -9.33
C ALA A 70 9.48 -3.82 -7.93
N ALA A 71 10.22 -4.50 -7.08
CA ALA A 71 9.83 -4.67 -5.68
C ALA A 71 10.46 -3.60 -4.80
N TYR A 72 9.67 -3.02 -3.91
CA TYR A 72 10.19 -2.17 -2.85
C TYR A 72 10.63 -3.05 -1.67
N ASN A 73 11.94 -3.20 -1.50
CA ASN A 73 12.53 -4.14 -0.55
C ASN A 73 12.84 -3.52 0.84
N GLY A 74 12.27 -2.36 1.13
CA GLY A 74 12.50 -1.61 2.37
C GLY A 74 11.62 -2.02 3.54
N TYR A 75 10.86 -3.11 3.43
CA TYR A 75 9.93 -3.58 4.45
C TYR A 75 10.37 -4.94 4.99
N ASP A 76 10.50 -5.04 6.29
CA ASP A 76 10.66 -6.29 7.02
C ASP A 76 9.32 -6.61 7.67
N TYR A 77 8.46 -7.32 6.95
CA TYR A 77 7.06 -7.49 7.35
C TYR A 77 6.93 -8.16 8.73
N ALA A 78 7.75 -9.19 8.99
CA ALA A 78 7.75 -9.86 10.28
C ALA A 78 8.19 -8.90 11.41
N ALA A 79 9.30 -8.19 11.21
CA ALA A 79 9.80 -7.25 12.22
C ALA A 79 8.87 -6.02 12.41
N LEU A 80 8.21 -5.55 11.34
CA LEU A 80 7.26 -4.44 11.42
C LEU A 80 5.93 -4.82 12.06
N SER A 81 5.52 -6.10 11.99
CA SER A 81 4.29 -6.57 12.62
C SER A 81 4.36 -6.62 14.14
N GLU A 82 5.57 -6.73 14.72
CA GLU A 82 5.77 -6.78 16.17
C GLU A 82 5.33 -5.46 16.87
N PRO A 83 5.79 -4.27 16.42
CA PRO A 83 5.38 -3.02 17.02
C PRO A 83 4.03 -2.49 16.54
N ALA A 84 3.49 -2.97 15.40
CA ALA A 84 2.28 -2.43 14.78
C ALA A 84 1.02 -3.17 15.22
N ASP A 85 -0.09 -2.42 15.39
CA ASP A 85 -1.42 -3.04 15.49
C ASP A 85 -1.92 -3.52 14.13
N LYS A 86 -1.53 -2.82 13.05
CA LYS A 86 -1.86 -3.20 11.68
C LYS A 86 -0.72 -2.85 10.72
N LEU A 87 -0.42 -3.80 9.84
CA LEU A 87 0.25 -3.55 8.58
C LEU A 87 -0.80 -3.35 7.49
N VAL A 88 -0.87 -2.14 6.95
CA VAL A 88 -1.79 -1.80 5.86
C VAL A 88 -1.04 -1.97 4.55
N VAL A 89 -1.36 -3.04 3.83
CA VAL A 89 -0.67 -3.42 2.60
C VAL A 89 -1.26 -2.64 1.43
N ARG A 90 -0.43 -1.85 0.75
CA ARG A 90 -0.79 -1.17 -0.48
C ARG A 90 -0.71 -2.16 -1.63
N VAL A 91 -1.87 -2.55 -2.15
CA VAL A 91 -1.97 -3.51 -3.28
C VAL A 91 -2.36 -2.82 -4.59
N ALA A 92 -2.42 -1.48 -4.59
CA ALA A 92 -2.78 -0.69 -5.76
C ALA A 92 -1.55 -0.25 -6.55
N ASP A 93 -1.77 0.06 -7.82
CA ASP A 93 -0.82 0.67 -8.75
C ASP A 93 0.26 -0.27 -9.31
N TYR A 94 -0.16 -1.47 -9.67
CA TYR A 94 0.67 -2.38 -10.45
C TYR A 94 0.86 -1.96 -11.93
N GLY A 95 0.24 -0.85 -12.36
CA GLY A 95 0.23 -0.38 -13.75
C GLY A 95 1.60 0.00 -14.31
N ASP A 96 2.55 0.37 -13.45
CA ASP A 96 3.92 0.75 -13.84
C ASP A 96 4.93 -0.39 -13.68
N VAL A 97 4.47 -1.57 -13.28
CA VAL A 97 5.37 -2.63 -12.79
C VAL A 97 6.07 -3.40 -13.89
N SER A 98 5.59 -3.40 -15.12
CA SER A 98 6.36 -3.93 -16.25
C SER A 98 5.85 -3.47 -17.63
N GLU A 99 6.79 -3.21 -18.55
CA GLU A 99 6.48 -2.99 -19.98
C GLU A 99 5.80 -4.19 -20.65
N ASP A 100 5.90 -5.38 -20.04
CA ASP A 100 5.28 -6.62 -20.51
C ASP A 100 3.85 -6.83 -19.96
N PHE A 101 3.38 -5.96 -19.07
CA PHE A 101 2.00 -6.04 -18.57
C PHE A 101 1.04 -5.43 -19.60
N PRO A 102 0.22 -6.25 -20.24
CA PRO A 102 -0.85 -5.73 -21.08
C PRO A 102 -1.83 -4.93 -20.20
N ILE A 103 -2.74 -4.23 -20.82
CA ILE A 103 -3.83 -3.50 -20.15
C ILE A 103 -4.32 -4.29 -18.93
N ALA A 104 -4.16 -3.71 -17.74
CA ALA A 104 -4.42 -4.35 -16.47
C ALA A 104 -5.11 -3.38 -15.48
N PRO A 105 -5.87 -3.88 -14.50
CA PRO A 105 -6.38 -3.08 -13.41
C PRO A 105 -5.24 -2.62 -12.49
N LEU A 106 -5.52 -1.61 -11.63
CA LEU A 106 -4.54 -1.13 -10.65
C LEU A 106 -4.09 -2.20 -9.67
N ALA A 107 -4.99 -3.10 -9.29
CA ALA A 107 -4.71 -4.22 -8.40
C ALA A 107 -5.18 -5.54 -9.05
N PRO A 108 -4.36 -6.16 -9.92
CA PRO A 108 -4.68 -7.45 -10.50
C PRO A 108 -4.86 -8.51 -9.42
N LEU A 109 -5.95 -9.29 -9.47
CA LEU A 109 -6.27 -10.27 -8.44
C LEU A 109 -5.14 -11.29 -8.19
N GLU A 110 -4.44 -11.68 -9.24
CA GLU A 110 -3.30 -12.60 -9.15
C GLU A 110 -2.16 -12.04 -8.29
N GLU A 111 -1.84 -10.75 -8.45
CA GLU A 111 -0.80 -10.07 -7.66
C GLU A 111 -1.25 -9.87 -6.20
N VAL A 112 -2.50 -9.50 -5.98
CA VAL A 112 -3.08 -9.39 -4.63
C VAL A 112 -3.00 -10.74 -3.91
N TYR A 113 -3.35 -11.82 -4.61
CA TYR A 113 -3.29 -13.18 -4.05
C TYR A 113 -1.85 -13.60 -3.73
N TYR A 114 -0.92 -13.33 -4.63
CA TYR A 114 0.51 -13.57 -4.41
C TYR A 114 1.01 -12.82 -3.17
N ALA A 115 0.73 -11.51 -3.10
CA ALA A 115 1.14 -10.70 -1.97
C ALA A 115 0.61 -11.22 -0.63
N LEU A 116 -0.66 -11.61 -0.58
CA LEU A 116 -1.26 -12.17 0.63
C LEU A 116 -0.66 -13.53 1.00
N ALA A 117 -0.37 -14.39 0.02
CA ALA A 117 0.26 -15.69 0.27
C ALA A 117 1.68 -15.52 0.84
N GLU A 118 2.48 -14.60 0.28
CA GLU A 118 3.83 -14.29 0.79
C GLU A 118 3.80 -13.67 2.21
N LEU A 119 2.78 -12.88 2.52
CA LEU A 119 2.67 -12.24 3.83
C LEU A 119 2.11 -13.19 4.90
N ALA A 120 1.24 -14.12 4.54
CA ALA A 120 0.61 -15.04 5.48
C ALA A 120 1.61 -15.96 6.20
N ASP A 121 2.77 -16.21 5.60
CA ASP A 121 3.85 -16.99 6.22
C ASP A 121 4.72 -16.16 7.19
N GLN A 122 4.57 -14.82 7.18
CA GLN A 122 5.43 -13.90 7.92
C GLN A 122 4.70 -13.08 8.99
N VAL A 123 3.40 -12.86 8.81
CA VAL A 123 2.60 -11.93 9.62
C VAL A 123 1.27 -12.57 9.98
N ASP A 124 0.84 -12.39 11.23
CA ASP A 124 -0.48 -12.84 11.66
C ASP A 124 -1.58 -12.14 10.85
N SER A 125 -2.57 -12.89 10.42
CA SER A 125 -3.69 -12.37 9.64
C SER A 125 -4.44 -11.23 10.36
N ASP A 126 -4.49 -11.25 11.68
CA ASP A 126 -5.13 -10.21 12.47
C ASP A 126 -4.36 -8.88 12.42
N CYS A 127 -3.06 -8.92 12.14
CA CYS A 127 -2.25 -7.72 11.91
C CYS A 127 -2.36 -7.18 10.47
N LEU A 128 -2.86 -7.96 9.49
CA LEU A 128 -2.93 -7.55 8.09
C LEU A 128 -4.21 -6.77 7.77
N SER A 129 -4.05 -5.73 6.97
CA SER A 129 -5.15 -4.97 6.33
C SER A 129 -4.76 -4.62 4.90
N LEU A 130 -5.73 -4.49 4.01
CA LEU A 130 -5.49 -4.11 2.62
C LEU A 130 -5.94 -2.68 2.36
N LEU A 131 -5.12 -1.92 1.66
CA LEU A 131 -5.55 -0.67 1.05
C LEU A 131 -6.08 -0.96 -0.34
N LEU A 132 -7.38 -0.80 -0.53
CA LEU A 132 -8.03 -0.91 -1.82
C LEU A 132 -8.36 0.48 -2.35
N THR A 133 -8.19 0.67 -3.67
CA THR A 133 -8.59 1.89 -4.35
C THR A 133 -9.92 1.72 -5.07
N THR A 134 -10.69 2.79 -5.14
CA THR A 134 -11.93 2.88 -5.93
C THR A 134 -11.71 3.54 -7.30
N THR A 135 -10.47 3.84 -7.66
CA THR A 135 -10.10 4.37 -8.97
C THR A 135 -9.89 3.23 -9.99
N GLY A 136 -10.03 3.55 -11.27
CA GLY A 136 -9.71 2.65 -12.37
C GLY A 136 -8.34 2.97 -12.98
N SER A 137 -7.76 2.00 -13.68
CA SER A 137 -6.59 2.22 -14.53
C SER A 137 -7.03 2.68 -15.92
N ALA A 138 -6.47 3.77 -16.42
CA ALA A 138 -6.78 4.34 -17.73
C ALA A 138 -5.68 4.00 -18.76
N TRP A 139 -6.10 3.60 -19.96
CA TRP A 139 -5.20 3.16 -21.02
C TRP A 139 -5.61 3.75 -22.36
N THR A 140 -4.63 4.15 -23.18
CA THR A 140 -4.85 4.62 -24.56
C THR A 140 -3.82 3.98 -25.47
N ASP A 141 -4.29 3.34 -26.53
CA ASP A 141 -3.43 2.64 -27.51
C ASP A 141 -2.45 1.64 -26.85
N GLY A 142 -2.93 0.93 -25.83
CA GLY A 142 -2.13 -0.07 -25.11
C GLY A 142 -1.10 0.51 -24.12
N ARG A 143 -1.13 1.82 -23.86
CA ARG A 143 -0.25 2.49 -22.90
C ARG A 143 -1.05 2.97 -21.71
N HIS A 144 -0.52 2.76 -20.52
CA HIS A 144 -1.07 3.34 -19.30
C HIS A 144 -1.00 4.86 -19.36
N THR A 145 -2.11 5.53 -19.15
CA THR A 145 -2.23 7.00 -19.23
C THR A 145 -2.56 7.65 -17.89
N GLY A 146 -2.84 6.84 -16.88
CA GLY A 146 -3.13 7.33 -15.53
C GLY A 146 -4.25 6.56 -14.85
N GLN A 147 -4.83 7.18 -13.84
CA GLN A 147 -5.95 6.65 -13.09
C GLN A 147 -7.23 7.42 -13.45
N ALA A 148 -8.36 6.70 -13.50
CA ALA A 148 -9.68 7.28 -13.64
C ALA A 148 -10.37 7.31 -12.27
N SER A 149 -10.85 8.46 -11.85
CA SER A 149 -11.64 8.62 -10.63
C SER A 149 -13.01 7.94 -10.76
N ALA A 150 -13.67 7.65 -9.65
CA ALA A 150 -15.04 7.12 -9.64
C ALA A 150 -16.01 8.01 -10.43
N ALA A 151 -15.86 9.33 -10.33
CA ALA A 151 -16.71 10.26 -11.06
C ALA A 151 -16.51 10.19 -12.60
N GLU A 152 -15.26 10.05 -13.05
CA GLU A 152 -14.95 9.83 -14.47
C GLU A 152 -15.50 8.50 -14.98
N ILE A 153 -15.41 7.44 -14.18
CA ILE A 153 -15.99 6.14 -14.52
C ILE A 153 -17.51 6.22 -14.63
N GLU A 154 -18.18 6.88 -13.70
CA GLU A 154 -19.64 7.11 -13.76
C GLU A 154 -20.05 7.92 -15.00
N GLN A 155 -19.26 8.93 -15.35
CA GLN A 155 -19.50 9.73 -16.57
C GLN A 155 -19.34 8.87 -17.82
N LEU A 156 -18.33 8.02 -17.90
CA LEU A 156 -18.12 7.08 -19.00
C LEU A 156 -19.29 6.09 -19.11
N LEU A 157 -19.70 5.49 -17.98
CA LEU A 157 -20.85 4.56 -17.95
C LEU A 157 -22.16 5.21 -18.44
N SER A 158 -22.31 6.52 -18.25
CA SER A 158 -23.48 7.28 -18.71
C SER A 158 -23.42 7.64 -20.21
N ALA A 159 -22.27 7.50 -20.85
CA ALA A 159 -22.08 7.84 -22.25
C ALA A 159 -22.63 6.74 -23.17
N SER A 160 -23.44 7.10 -24.17
CA SER A 160 -24.11 6.14 -25.07
C SER A 160 -23.17 5.32 -25.96
N GLN A 161 -21.91 5.71 -26.05
CA GLN A 161 -20.90 5.02 -26.87
C GLN A 161 -20.05 4.04 -26.05
N THR A 162 -20.05 4.14 -24.71
CA THR A 162 -19.27 3.29 -23.83
C THR A 162 -19.87 1.89 -23.79
N LYS A 163 -19.02 0.90 -23.87
CA LYS A 163 -19.36 -0.51 -23.69
C LYS A 163 -18.66 -1.03 -22.45
N ASP A 164 -19.39 -1.81 -21.68
CA ASP A 164 -18.89 -2.49 -20.50
C ASP A 164 -18.61 -3.97 -20.80
N TYR A 165 -17.52 -4.46 -20.26
CA TYR A 165 -17.05 -5.83 -20.40
C TYR A 165 -16.51 -6.35 -19.07
N TYR A 166 -16.32 -7.65 -19.02
CA TYR A 166 -15.65 -8.31 -17.91
C TYR A 166 -14.49 -9.16 -18.43
N THR A 167 -13.38 -9.20 -17.70
CA THR A 167 -12.24 -10.07 -17.99
C THR A 167 -12.04 -11.10 -16.88
N ASP A 168 -12.07 -12.37 -17.24
CA ASP A 168 -11.80 -13.46 -16.30
C ASP A 168 -10.33 -13.50 -15.86
N ARG A 169 -9.42 -12.98 -16.70
CA ARG A 169 -7.99 -12.95 -16.38
C ARG A 169 -7.68 -12.16 -15.12
N TYR A 170 -8.33 -11.01 -14.95
CA TYR A 170 -8.08 -10.12 -13.82
C TYR A 170 -9.27 -10.04 -12.86
N ALA A 171 -10.32 -10.80 -13.12
CA ALA A 171 -11.57 -10.78 -12.37
C ALA A 171 -12.13 -9.35 -12.17
N CYS A 172 -12.09 -8.53 -13.22
CA CYS A 172 -12.52 -7.14 -13.14
C CYS A 172 -13.34 -6.70 -14.36
N ALA A 173 -14.14 -5.65 -14.17
CA ALA A 173 -14.83 -4.96 -15.27
C ALA A 173 -13.90 -3.97 -15.95
N TYR A 174 -14.14 -3.72 -17.26
CA TYR A 174 -13.46 -2.66 -18.00
C TYR A 174 -14.41 -1.99 -18.99
N LEU A 175 -14.12 -0.74 -19.34
CA LEU A 175 -14.88 0.10 -20.25
C LEU A 175 -14.07 0.38 -21.52
N THR A 176 -14.77 0.46 -22.67
CA THR A 176 -14.16 0.86 -23.95
C THR A 176 -15.00 1.91 -24.65
#